data_df3061a1efeb5b4a32fb9b553ae5ce84
#
_entry.id   df3061a1efeb5b4a32fb9b553ae5ce84
#
_cell.length_a   1.000
_cell.length_b   1.000
_cell.length_c   1.000
_cell.angle_alpha   90.00
_cell.angle_beta   90.00
_cell.angle_gamma   90.00
#
_symmetry.space_group_name_H-M   'P 1'
#
loop_
_entity.id
_entity.type
_entity.pdbx_description
1 polymer ?
#
loop_
_entity_poly.entity_id
_entity_poly.type
_entity_poly.pdbx_seq_one_letter_code
_entity_poly.pdbx_strand_id
1 'polypeptide(L)'
;MENFLGVVIAFITGVVGPILLIYVKSRLNKKNKPDMVRETLRVSELVTTKIEHIKDEFDADRVWITQFHNGGNFYPTGKSMAKFSIMYETVHPGVPSVQSNFHNIPVNLFSKSINELLSNDVIEISDYKDETIATFGLKYIAEDTGCKSGYLFAIKTIDDKFIGTLGLDYTKRKKKLDMESINHLQVYATALGGVLMTHLEQ
;
A
#
# COMPACT_ATOMS: atom_id res chain seq x y z
N MET A 1 23.74 43.54 -42.80
CA MET A 1 24.07 42.09 -42.53
C MET A 1 24.11 41.76 -41.05
N GLU A 2 24.61 42.63 -40.15
CA GLU A 2 24.73 42.39 -38.73
C GLU A 2 23.38 42.13 -38.04
N ASN A 3 22.34 42.90 -38.37
CA ASN A 3 21.01 42.71 -37.78
C ASN A 3 20.35 41.36 -38.13
N PHE A 4 20.63 40.82 -39.32
CA PHE A 4 20.09 39.54 -39.76
C PHE A 4 20.73 38.38 -39.01
N LEU A 5 22.03 38.42 -38.78
CA LEU A 5 22.74 37.39 -38.00
C LEU A 5 22.27 37.36 -36.55
N GLY A 6 22.04 38.53 -35.94
CA GLY A 6 21.48 38.63 -34.57
C GLY A 6 20.11 38.02 -34.45
N VAL A 7 19.21 38.25 -35.40
CA VAL A 7 17.86 37.66 -35.43
C VAL A 7 17.92 36.13 -35.57
N VAL A 8 18.81 35.61 -36.42
CA VAL A 8 18.98 34.15 -36.60
C VAL A 8 19.53 33.51 -35.35
N ILE A 9 20.51 34.11 -34.68
CA ILE A 9 21.04 33.59 -33.40
C ILE A 9 19.95 33.60 -32.31
N ALA A 10 19.19 34.69 -32.19
CA ALA A 10 18.11 34.80 -31.23
C ALA A 10 17.01 33.75 -31.46
N PHE A 11 16.67 33.45 -32.71
CA PHE A 11 15.70 32.42 -33.07
C PHE A 11 16.22 31.01 -32.75
N ILE A 12 17.47 30.71 -33.05
CA ILE A 12 18.07 29.40 -32.73
C ILE A 12 18.15 29.19 -31.23
N THR A 13 18.60 30.17 -30.47
CA THR A 13 18.75 30.06 -29.02
C THR A 13 17.40 30.10 -28.26
N GLY A 14 16.49 30.96 -28.72
CA GLY A 14 15.20 31.18 -28.04
C GLY A 14 14.10 30.16 -28.38
N VAL A 15 14.15 29.60 -29.59
CA VAL A 15 13.09 28.69 -30.06
C VAL A 15 13.61 27.28 -30.34
N VAL A 16 14.60 27.14 -31.19
CA VAL A 16 15.08 25.83 -31.63
C VAL A 16 15.79 25.08 -30.49
N GLY A 17 16.64 25.78 -29.72
CA GLY A 17 17.37 25.20 -28.59
C GLY A 17 16.48 24.57 -27.54
N PRO A 18 15.49 25.26 -26.95
CA PRO A 18 14.55 24.70 -26.00
C PRO A 18 13.75 23.53 -26.57
N ILE A 19 13.29 23.59 -27.82
CA ILE A 19 12.54 22.48 -28.44
C ILE A 19 13.44 21.24 -28.58
N LEU A 20 14.68 21.42 -29.00
CA LEU A 20 15.65 20.34 -29.15
C LEU A 20 15.99 19.73 -27.79
N LEU A 21 16.15 20.53 -26.75
CA LEU A 21 16.35 20.04 -25.36
C LEU A 21 15.16 19.22 -24.87
N ILE A 22 13.93 19.69 -25.08
CA ILE A 22 12.72 18.96 -24.72
C ILE A 22 12.65 17.63 -25.46
N TYR A 23 12.95 17.63 -26.77
CA TYR A 23 12.94 16.43 -27.60
C TYR A 23 14.00 15.40 -27.14
N VAL A 24 15.23 15.85 -26.89
CA VAL A 24 16.32 14.98 -26.39
C VAL A 24 15.98 14.44 -25.02
N LYS A 25 15.51 15.31 -24.11
CA LYS A 25 15.06 14.88 -22.76
C LYS A 25 13.91 13.85 -22.83
N SER A 26 12.94 14.08 -23.71
CA SER A 26 11.83 13.13 -23.93
C SER A 26 12.32 11.78 -24.48
N ARG A 27 13.30 11.79 -25.40
CA ARG A 27 13.88 10.55 -25.94
C ARG A 27 14.73 9.79 -24.92
N LEU A 28 15.51 10.50 -24.10
CA LEU A 28 16.31 9.91 -23.02
C LEU A 28 15.40 9.30 -21.96
N ASN A 29 14.34 9.99 -21.55
CA ASN A 29 13.37 9.49 -20.59
C ASN A 29 12.59 8.24 -21.10
N LYS A 30 12.31 8.17 -22.42
CA LYS A 30 11.70 6.96 -23.01
C LYS A 30 12.62 5.75 -23.01
N LYS A 31 13.93 5.95 -23.18
CA LYS A 31 14.92 4.85 -23.16
C LYS A 31 15.18 4.31 -21.77
N ASN A 32 14.98 5.12 -20.73
CA ASN A 32 15.26 4.78 -19.35
C ASN A 32 14.02 4.39 -18.53
N LYS A 33 12.86 4.17 -19.17
CA LYS A 33 11.71 3.64 -18.42
C LYS A 33 12.04 2.23 -17.97
N PRO A 34 12.02 1.98 -16.64
CA PRO A 34 12.22 0.64 -16.12
C PRO A 34 11.13 -0.29 -16.67
N ASP A 35 11.48 -1.55 -16.86
CA ASP A 35 10.51 -2.59 -17.19
C ASP A 35 9.54 -2.74 -16.00
N MET A 36 8.31 -2.30 -16.18
CA MET A 36 7.26 -2.31 -15.16
C MET A 36 7.08 -3.70 -14.53
N VAL A 37 7.17 -4.78 -15.33
CA VAL A 37 7.02 -6.15 -14.83
C VAL A 37 8.18 -6.52 -13.92
N ARG A 38 9.41 -6.21 -14.35
CA ARG A 38 10.61 -6.50 -13.56
C ARG A 38 10.62 -5.72 -12.23
N GLU A 39 10.21 -4.45 -12.27
CA GLU A 39 10.13 -3.62 -11.07
C GLU A 39 9.04 -4.13 -10.11
N THR A 40 7.87 -4.48 -10.63
CA THR A 40 6.79 -5.10 -9.84
C THR A 40 7.25 -6.39 -9.17
N LEU A 41 7.96 -7.26 -9.88
CA LEU A 41 8.49 -8.51 -9.32
C LEU A 41 9.51 -8.23 -8.21
N ARG A 42 10.40 -7.27 -8.40
CA ARG A 42 11.39 -6.88 -7.39
C ARG A 42 10.73 -6.36 -6.12
N VAL A 43 9.75 -5.49 -6.25
CA VAL A 43 9.00 -4.97 -5.09
C VAL A 43 8.23 -6.10 -4.41
N SER A 44 7.58 -6.97 -5.18
CA SER A 44 6.88 -8.14 -4.64
C SER A 44 7.81 -9.04 -3.81
N GLU A 45 9.01 -9.33 -4.31
CA GLU A 45 10.00 -10.13 -3.58
C GLU A 45 10.41 -9.46 -2.26
N LEU A 46 10.72 -8.16 -2.29
CA LEU A 46 11.10 -7.39 -1.10
C LEU A 46 9.98 -7.38 -0.05
N VAL A 47 8.74 -7.12 -0.48
CA VAL A 47 7.58 -7.07 0.42
C VAL A 47 7.28 -8.45 0.98
N THR A 48 7.29 -9.50 0.15
CA THR A 48 7.03 -10.88 0.59
C THR A 48 8.05 -11.32 1.63
N THR A 49 9.35 -11.12 1.37
CA THR A 49 10.42 -11.42 2.33
C THR A 49 10.21 -10.69 3.66
N LYS A 50 9.78 -9.41 3.60
CA LYS A 50 9.55 -8.62 4.80
C LYS A 50 8.36 -9.14 5.61
N ILE A 51 7.24 -9.49 4.98
CA ILE A 51 6.06 -10.01 5.70
C ILE A 51 6.29 -11.44 6.21
N GLU A 52 7.11 -12.26 5.54
CA GLU A 52 7.56 -13.56 6.05
C GLU A 52 8.38 -13.38 7.33
N HIS A 53 9.32 -12.45 7.33
CA HIS A 53 10.10 -12.13 8.52
C HIS A 53 9.20 -11.64 9.68
N ILE A 54 8.26 -10.73 9.43
CA ILE A 54 7.29 -10.27 10.42
C ILE A 54 6.46 -11.45 10.98
N LYS A 55 5.98 -12.34 10.09
CA LYS A 55 5.21 -13.52 10.51
C LYS A 55 6.00 -14.38 11.49
N ASP A 56 7.26 -14.66 11.20
CA ASP A 56 8.11 -15.53 11.99
C ASP A 56 8.55 -14.85 13.31
N GLU A 57 8.92 -13.57 13.26
CA GLU A 57 9.34 -12.79 14.43
C GLU A 57 8.23 -12.63 15.46
N PHE A 58 7.01 -12.32 15.01
CA PHE A 58 5.87 -12.10 15.89
C PHE A 58 5.00 -13.35 16.09
N ASP A 59 5.43 -14.52 15.58
CA ASP A 59 4.70 -15.79 15.68
C ASP A 59 3.22 -15.59 15.27
N ALA A 60 3.01 -14.86 14.17
CA ALA A 60 1.69 -14.63 13.60
C ALA A 60 1.30 -15.78 12.67
N ASP A 61 0.04 -16.19 12.68
CA ASP A 61 -0.43 -17.27 11.82
C ASP A 61 -0.61 -16.80 10.36
N ARG A 62 -0.91 -15.51 10.17
CA ARG A 62 -1.06 -14.85 8.87
C ARG A 62 -0.63 -13.40 8.97
N VAL A 63 0.10 -12.91 7.95
CA VAL A 63 0.45 -11.50 7.77
C VAL A 63 0.06 -11.09 6.35
N TRP A 64 -0.59 -9.93 6.22
CA TRP A 64 -1.07 -9.44 4.95
C TRP A 64 -0.92 -7.92 4.82
N ILE A 65 -0.88 -7.45 3.57
CA ILE A 65 -0.84 -6.03 3.25
C ILE A 65 -1.97 -5.69 2.29
N THR A 66 -2.79 -4.71 2.69
CA THR A 66 -3.71 -4.06 1.75
C THR A 66 -3.07 -2.84 1.12
N GLN A 67 -3.52 -2.51 -0.10
CA GLN A 67 -3.24 -1.22 -0.74
C GLN A 67 -4.52 -0.59 -1.24
N PHE A 68 -4.64 0.74 -1.09
CA PHE A 68 -5.72 1.50 -1.67
C PHE A 68 -5.48 1.75 -3.15
N HIS A 69 -6.54 1.67 -3.93
CA HIS A 69 -6.50 1.94 -5.37
C HIS A 69 -7.84 2.47 -5.88
N ASN A 70 -7.84 3.01 -7.09
CA ASN A 70 -9.05 3.45 -7.76
C ASN A 70 -9.75 2.25 -8.41
N GLY A 71 -11.05 2.11 -8.17
CA GLY A 71 -11.81 0.94 -8.60
C GLY A 71 -13.11 1.27 -9.33
N GLY A 72 -13.05 2.03 -10.41
CA GLY A 72 -14.23 2.48 -11.15
C GLY A 72 -14.72 3.87 -10.74
N ASN A 73 -15.82 4.29 -11.33
CA ASN A 73 -16.35 5.64 -11.17
C ASN A 73 -17.84 5.62 -10.78
N PHE A 74 -18.26 6.61 -10.00
CA PHE A 74 -19.67 6.81 -9.66
C PHE A 74 -20.44 7.44 -10.82
N TYR A 75 -21.59 6.87 -11.14
CA TYR A 75 -22.54 7.47 -12.08
C TYR A 75 -23.40 8.54 -11.36
N PRO A 76 -23.73 9.68 -12.00
CA PRO A 76 -23.28 10.16 -13.31
C PRO A 76 -22.00 11.02 -13.24
N THR A 77 -21.42 11.23 -12.07
CA THR A 77 -20.38 12.24 -11.80
C THR A 77 -18.99 11.87 -12.34
N GLY A 78 -18.74 10.60 -12.63
CA GLY A 78 -17.41 10.10 -13.00
C GLY A 78 -16.38 10.17 -11.87
N LYS A 79 -16.78 10.50 -10.63
CA LYS A 79 -15.88 10.54 -9.47
C LYS A 79 -15.32 9.13 -9.18
N SER A 80 -14.02 9.03 -8.97
CA SER A 80 -13.36 7.77 -8.65
C SER A 80 -13.86 7.17 -7.33
N MET A 81 -14.04 5.85 -7.30
CA MET A 81 -14.40 5.08 -6.11
C MET A 81 -13.13 4.53 -5.45
N ALA A 82 -12.88 4.89 -4.20
CA ALA A 82 -11.79 4.34 -3.43
C ALA A 82 -12.08 2.88 -3.04
N LYS A 83 -11.14 2.00 -3.36
CA LYS A 83 -11.16 0.57 -3.01
C LYS A 83 -9.83 0.16 -2.41
N PHE A 84 -9.80 -1.02 -1.80
CA PHE A 84 -8.56 -1.68 -1.41
C PHE A 84 -8.58 -3.15 -1.84
N SER A 85 -7.39 -3.72 -1.94
CA SER A 85 -7.16 -5.15 -2.14
C SER A 85 -6.03 -5.63 -1.23
N ILE A 86 -6.09 -6.90 -0.78
CA ILE A 86 -4.91 -7.55 -0.22
C ILE A 86 -3.98 -7.86 -1.38
N MET A 87 -2.84 -7.17 -1.41
CA MET A 87 -1.84 -7.31 -2.47
C MET A 87 -0.79 -8.37 -2.13
N TYR A 88 -0.48 -8.52 -0.85
CA TYR A 88 0.53 -9.47 -0.35
C TYR A 88 0.01 -10.20 0.87
N GLU A 89 0.29 -11.48 0.95
CA GLU A 89 -0.08 -12.33 2.08
C GLU A 89 0.95 -13.44 2.28
N THR A 90 1.23 -13.76 3.54
CA THR A 90 1.95 -14.97 3.95
C THR A 90 1.18 -15.66 5.08
N VAL A 91 1.10 -16.98 5.01
CA VAL A 91 0.33 -17.80 5.97
C VAL A 91 1.16 -18.98 6.47
N HIS A 92 0.89 -19.40 7.71
CA HIS A 92 1.40 -20.69 8.20
C HIS A 92 0.67 -21.87 7.52
N PRO A 93 1.35 -23.01 7.34
CA PRO A 93 0.70 -24.22 6.83
C PRO A 93 -0.56 -24.57 7.62
N GLY A 94 -1.67 -24.82 6.91
CA GLY A 94 -2.97 -25.13 7.49
C GLY A 94 -3.83 -23.91 7.87
N VAL A 95 -3.33 -22.69 7.69
CA VAL A 95 -4.11 -21.45 7.85
C VAL A 95 -4.70 -21.05 6.50
N PRO A 96 -6.02 -20.77 6.40
CA PRO A 96 -6.62 -20.36 5.15
C PRO A 96 -6.12 -18.97 4.70
N SER A 97 -5.84 -18.83 3.40
CA SER A 97 -5.57 -17.54 2.77
C SER A 97 -6.85 -16.71 2.70
N VAL A 98 -6.73 -15.41 2.90
CA VAL A 98 -7.81 -14.43 2.73
C VAL A 98 -7.61 -13.54 1.51
N GLN A 99 -6.44 -13.58 0.89
CA GLN A 99 -6.08 -12.70 -0.23
C GLN A 99 -7.10 -12.75 -1.38
N SER A 100 -7.54 -13.96 -1.77
CA SER A 100 -8.50 -14.14 -2.87
C SER A 100 -9.87 -13.49 -2.60
N ASN A 101 -10.26 -13.39 -1.33
CA ASN A 101 -11.57 -12.86 -0.92
C ASN A 101 -11.57 -11.33 -0.80
N PHE A 102 -10.37 -10.70 -0.76
CA PHE A 102 -10.21 -9.27 -0.52
C PHE A 102 -9.65 -8.55 -1.74
N HIS A 103 -10.35 -8.63 -2.86
CA HIS A 103 -10.04 -7.86 -4.07
C HIS A 103 -11.13 -6.83 -4.37
N ASN A 104 -10.72 -5.60 -4.70
CA ASN A 104 -11.62 -4.53 -5.13
C ASN A 104 -12.71 -4.17 -4.09
N ILE A 105 -12.40 -4.25 -2.82
CA ILE A 105 -13.33 -3.98 -1.72
C ILE A 105 -13.54 -2.46 -1.56
N PRO A 106 -14.79 -1.97 -1.61
CA PRO A 106 -15.07 -0.54 -1.37
C PRO A 106 -14.66 -0.12 0.05
N VAL A 107 -13.94 1.00 0.16
CA VAL A 107 -13.40 1.55 1.44
C VAL A 107 -14.53 1.81 2.45
N ASN A 108 -15.71 2.22 2.00
CA ASN A 108 -16.83 2.53 2.87
C ASN A 108 -17.39 1.34 3.67
N LEU A 109 -17.13 0.10 3.23
CA LEU A 109 -17.53 -1.11 3.99
C LEU A 109 -16.73 -1.27 5.28
N PHE A 110 -15.55 -0.65 5.37
CA PHE A 110 -14.63 -0.70 6.51
C PHE A 110 -14.35 0.70 7.09
N SER A 111 -15.26 1.63 6.92
CA SER A 111 -15.07 3.04 7.28
C SER A 111 -14.67 3.24 8.75
N LYS A 112 -15.19 2.43 9.68
CA LYS A 112 -14.83 2.50 11.09
C LYS A 112 -13.36 2.12 11.33
N SER A 113 -12.92 0.99 10.82
CA SER A 113 -11.52 0.54 10.93
C SER A 113 -10.56 1.51 10.26
N ILE A 114 -10.94 2.03 9.09
CA ILE A 114 -10.12 2.98 8.35
C ILE A 114 -10.00 4.31 9.09
N ASN A 115 -11.10 4.84 9.66
CA ASN A 115 -11.07 6.05 10.47
C ASN A 115 -10.26 5.86 11.76
N GLU A 116 -10.35 4.69 12.40
CA GLU A 116 -9.54 4.36 13.57
C GLU A 116 -8.04 4.34 13.23
N LEU A 117 -7.66 3.68 12.11
CA LEU A 117 -6.28 3.67 11.64
C LEU A 117 -5.76 5.06 11.24
N LEU A 118 -6.61 5.92 10.68
CA LEU A 118 -6.25 7.30 10.37
C LEU A 118 -5.97 8.13 11.62
N SER A 119 -6.65 7.81 12.75
CA SER A 119 -6.53 8.56 14.00
C SER A 119 -5.41 8.04 14.91
N ASN A 120 -5.24 6.71 14.99
CA ASN A 120 -4.43 6.06 16.00
C ASN A 120 -3.27 5.24 15.42
N ASP A 121 -3.17 5.10 14.10
CA ASP A 121 -2.17 4.30 13.37
C ASP A 121 -2.19 2.80 13.66
N VAL A 122 -2.79 2.37 14.77
CA VAL A 122 -2.84 0.96 15.21
C VAL A 122 -4.24 0.63 15.71
N ILE A 123 -4.71 -0.57 15.35
CA ILE A 123 -5.89 -1.20 15.97
C ILE A 123 -5.43 -2.52 16.57
N GLU A 124 -5.67 -2.69 17.88
CA GLU A 124 -5.55 -3.97 18.58
C GLU A 124 -6.91 -4.64 18.66
N ILE A 125 -7.02 -5.86 18.18
CA ILE A 125 -8.21 -6.70 18.29
C ILE A 125 -7.86 -7.89 19.17
N SER A 126 -8.09 -7.76 20.46
CA SER A 126 -7.77 -8.78 21.46
C SER A 126 -8.66 -10.02 21.34
N ASP A 127 -9.89 -9.86 20.88
CA ASP A 127 -10.86 -10.94 20.65
C ASP A 127 -11.87 -10.56 19.57
N TYR A 128 -11.88 -11.25 18.45
CA TYR A 128 -12.88 -11.03 17.40
C TYR A 128 -14.30 -11.43 17.79
N LYS A 129 -14.47 -12.19 18.87
CA LYS A 129 -15.80 -12.53 19.42
C LYS A 129 -16.40 -11.41 20.25
N ASP A 130 -15.63 -10.41 20.63
CA ASP A 130 -16.10 -9.25 21.37
C ASP A 130 -17.09 -8.44 20.50
N GLU A 131 -18.31 -8.23 21.03
CA GLU A 131 -19.37 -7.52 20.32
C GLU A 131 -19.03 -6.03 20.08
N THR A 132 -18.20 -5.44 20.92
CA THR A 132 -17.75 -4.05 20.74
C THR A 132 -16.94 -3.86 19.46
N ILE A 133 -16.25 -4.92 19.02
CA ILE A 133 -15.44 -4.95 17.78
C ILE A 133 -16.28 -5.28 16.55
N ALA A 134 -17.48 -5.85 16.71
CA ALA A 134 -18.39 -6.22 15.64
C ALA A 134 -18.71 -5.08 14.65
N THR A 135 -18.57 -3.85 15.11
CA THR A 135 -18.88 -2.65 14.32
C THR A 135 -17.84 -2.30 13.26
N PHE A 136 -16.70 -2.99 13.22
CA PHE A 136 -15.62 -2.69 12.28
C PHE A 136 -15.72 -3.41 10.92
N GLY A 137 -16.74 -4.23 10.71
CA GLY A 137 -16.86 -5.05 9.49
C GLY A 137 -15.90 -6.25 9.46
N LEU A 138 -14.96 -6.31 10.40
CA LEU A 138 -13.92 -7.34 10.46
C LEU A 138 -14.40 -8.64 11.09
N LYS A 139 -15.47 -8.61 11.89
CA LYS A 139 -15.96 -9.76 12.66
C LYS A 139 -16.35 -10.94 11.77
N TYR A 140 -17.16 -10.69 10.74
CA TYR A 140 -17.61 -11.76 9.85
C TYR A 140 -16.47 -12.45 9.14
N ILE A 141 -15.45 -11.67 8.74
CA ILE A 141 -14.27 -12.17 8.08
C ILE A 141 -13.42 -13.01 9.02
N ALA A 142 -13.28 -12.55 10.27
CA ALA A 142 -12.54 -13.27 11.29
C ALA A 142 -13.19 -14.61 11.64
N GLU A 143 -14.52 -14.65 11.72
CA GLU A 143 -15.29 -15.89 11.95
C GLU A 143 -15.06 -16.89 10.81
N ASP A 144 -15.20 -16.46 9.55
CA ASP A 144 -15.01 -17.32 8.38
C ASP A 144 -13.57 -17.82 8.22
N THR A 145 -12.59 -17.06 8.69
CA THR A 145 -11.16 -17.39 8.55
C THR A 145 -10.52 -17.92 9.80
N GLY A 146 -11.32 -18.13 10.87
CA GLY A 146 -10.90 -18.66 12.14
C GLY A 146 -9.98 -17.75 12.95
N CYS A 147 -9.94 -16.44 12.63
CA CYS A 147 -9.12 -15.48 13.35
C CYS A 147 -9.65 -15.23 14.76
N LYS A 148 -8.76 -15.30 15.77
CA LYS A 148 -9.12 -15.12 17.19
C LYS A 148 -8.73 -13.75 17.72
N SER A 149 -7.58 -13.23 17.32
CA SER A 149 -7.08 -11.90 17.64
C SER A 149 -6.22 -11.38 16.51
N GLY A 150 -5.95 -10.08 16.45
CA GLY A 150 -5.14 -9.51 15.41
C GLY A 150 -4.73 -8.06 15.68
N TYR A 151 -3.85 -7.56 14.83
CA TYR A 151 -3.37 -6.19 14.86
C TYR A 151 -3.39 -5.63 13.45
N LEU A 152 -3.78 -4.36 13.34
CA LEU A 152 -3.77 -3.61 12.09
C LEU A 152 -2.91 -2.37 12.27
N PHE A 153 -2.01 -2.10 11.33
CA PHE A 153 -1.13 -0.94 11.34
C PHE A 153 -1.33 -0.14 10.06
N ALA A 154 -1.44 1.18 10.19
CA ALA A 154 -1.50 2.05 9.03
C ALA A 154 -0.15 2.06 8.30
N ILE A 155 -0.18 1.85 6.98
CA ILE A 155 0.98 2.06 6.12
C ILE A 155 0.84 3.45 5.53
N LYS A 156 1.78 4.33 5.87
CA LYS A 156 1.80 5.73 5.43
C LYS A 156 3.06 6.05 4.63
N THR A 157 2.94 7.03 3.76
CA THR A 157 4.07 7.60 3.04
C THR A 157 4.84 8.59 3.93
N ILE A 158 6.00 9.07 3.45
CA ILE A 158 6.80 10.08 4.17
C ILE A 158 6.02 11.40 4.36
N ASP A 159 5.11 11.72 3.45
CA ASP A 159 4.21 12.88 3.52
C ASP A 159 2.87 12.56 4.21
N ASP A 160 2.84 11.52 5.06
CA ASP A 160 1.72 11.09 5.92
C ASP A 160 0.45 10.68 5.16
N LYS A 161 0.54 10.30 3.88
CA LYS A 161 -0.61 9.75 3.15
C LYS A 161 -0.81 8.28 3.51
N PHE A 162 -2.02 7.94 3.93
CA PHE A 162 -2.42 6.57 4.23
C PHE A 162 -2.65 5.80 2.92
N ILE A 163 -1.78 4.81 2.63
CA ILE A 163 -1.77 4.06 1.36
C ILE A 163 -2.19 2.61 1.50
N GLY A 164 -2.24 2.07 2.70
CA GLY A 164 -2.60 0.68 2.94
C GLY A 164 -2.52 0.28 4.40
N THR A 165 -2.70 -1.00 4.67
CA THR A 165 -2.70 -1.57 6.03
C THR A 165 -1.83 -2.81 6.08
N LEU A 166 -0.98 -2.92 7.11
CA LEU A 166 -0.32 -4.15 7.50
C LEU A 166 -1.19 -4.85 8.55
N GLY A 167 -1.62 -6.07 8.30
CA GLY A 167 -2.41 -6.86 9.23
C GLY A 167 -1.66 -8.11 9.71
N LEU A 168 -1.81 -8.42 11.00
CA LEU A 168 -1.33 -9.64 11.64
C LEU A 168 -2.52 -10.37 12.27
N ASP A 169 -2.69 -11.64 11.96
CA ASP A 169 -3.78 -12.46 12.47
C ASP A 169 -3.25 -13.68 13.24
N TYR A 170 -3.92 -13.99 14.35
CA TYR A 170 -3.69 -15.15 15.21
C TYR A 170 -4.92 -16.04 15.18
N THR A 171 -4.81 -17.22 14.57
CA THR A 171 -5.92 -18.16 14.36
C THR A 171 -5.88 -19.33 15.36
N LYS A 172 -4.69 -19.76 15.76
CA LYS A 172 -4.51 -20.89 16.70
C LYS A 172 -4.81 -20.49 18.13
N ARG A 173 -4.34 -19.31 18.56
CA ARG A 173 -4.53 -18.78 19.92
C ARG A 173 -4.68 -17.27 19.87
N LYS A 174 -5.34 -16.67 20.86
CA LYS A 174 -5.28 -15.22 21.04
C LYS A 174 -3.87 -14.85 21.50
N LYS A 175 -3.31 -13.77 20.94
CA LYS A 175 -2.00 -13.27 21.33
C LYS A 175 -2.10 -11.78 21.62
N LYS A 176 -1.56 -11.39 22.77
CA LYS A 176 -1.38 -9.99 23.13
C LYS A 176 0.10 -9.64 22.95
N LEU A 177 0.37 -8.61 22.18
CA LEU A 177 1.72 -8.05 22.00
C LEU A 177 1.98 -7.01 23.09
N ASP A 178 3.22 -6.88 23.50
CA ASP A 178 3.66 -5.79 24.36
C ASP A 178 3.88 -4.50 23.54
N MET A 179 4.07 -3.40 24.22
CA MET A 179 4.26 -2.10 23.58
C MET A 179 5.53 -2.02 22.73
N GLU A 180 6.59 -2.76 23.09
CA GLU A 180 7.82 -2.82 22.32
C GLU A 180 7.57 -3.50 20.96
N SER A 181 6.89 -4.62 20.96
CA SER A 181 6.44 -5.32 19.75
C SER A 181 5.54 -4.45 18.86
N ILE A 182 4.58 -3.74 19.46
CA ILE A 182 3.69 -2.83 18.73
C ILE A 182 4.50 -1.71 18.06
N ASN A 183 5.40 -1.06 18.80
CA ASN A 183 6.25 0.00 18.26
C ASN A 183 7.16 -0.53 17.13
N HIS A 184 7.69 -1.74 17.28
CA HIS A 184 8.52 -2.36 16.25
C HIS A 184 7.70 -2.63 14.96
N LEU A 185 6.47 -3.10 15.09
CA LEU A 185 5.56 -3.29 13.96
C LEU A 185 5.18 -1.97 13.27
N GLN A 186 5.05 -0.86 14.00
CA GLN A 186 4.87 0.46 13.40
C GLN A 186 6.08 0.89 12.56
N VAL A 187 7.30 0.57 13.01
CA VAL A 187 8.52 0.79 12.21
C VAL A 187 8.50 -0.05 10.93
N TYR A 188 8.07 -1.32 11.02
CA TYR A 188 7.89 -2.15 9.83
C TYR A 188 6.85 -1.58 8.86
N ALA A 189 5.70 -1.11 9.37
CA ALA A 189 4.66 -0.49 8.53
C ALA A 189 5.19 0.77 7.80
N THR A 190 5.98 1.60 8.49
CA THR A 190 6.62 2.78 7.91
C THR A 190 7.64 2.38 6.83
N ALA A 191 8.48 1.38 7.08
CA ALA A 191 9.46 0.89 6.11
C ALA A 191 8.77 0.31 4.85
N LEU A 192 7.66 -0.42 5.03
CA LEU A 192 6.84 -0.92 3.94
C LEU A 192 6.23 0.22 3.12
N GLY A 193 5.81 1.31 3.76
CA GLY A 193 5.34 2.53 3.09
C GLY A 193 6.37 3.09 2.12
N GLY A 194 7.64 3.18 2.54
CA GLY A 194 8.75 3.60 1.69
C GLY A 194 8.97 2.69 0.48
N VAL A 195 8.95 1.37 0.68
CA VAL A 195 9.11 0.38 -0.41
C VAL A 195 7.97 0.46 -1.41
N LEU A 196 6.72 0.52 -0.94
CA LEU A 196 5.53 0.58 -1.80
C LEU A 196 5.47 1.90 -2.59
N MET A 197 5.87 3.04 -1.99
CA MET A 197 5.90 4.34 -2.68
C MET A 197 6.92 4.38 -3.81
N THR A 198 8.10 3.81 -3.65
CA THR A 198 9.10 3.75 -4.71
C THR A 198 8.56 3.10 -5.99
N HIS A 199 7.60 2.19 -5.86
CA HIS A 199 6.92 1.55 -6.98
C HIS A 199 5.79 2.41 -7.59
N LEU A 200 5.12 3.23 -6.79
CA LEU A 200 3.97 4.03 -7.24
C LEU A 200 4.37 5.34 -7.94
N GLU A 201 5.59 5.85 -7.71
CA GLU A 201 6.08 7.13 -8.24
C GLU A 201 6.79 7.01 -9.61
N GLN A 202 6.97 5.82 -10.16
CA GLN A 202 7.60 5.54 -11.46
C GLN A 202 6.58 5.39 -12.58
#